data_cacc6c74653ac1a3c9dedab771f189f4
#
_entry.id   cacc6c74653ac1a3c9dedab771f189f4
#
_cell.length_a   1.000
_cell.length_b   1.000
_cell.length_c   1.000
_cell.angle_alpha   90.00
_cell.angle_beta   90.00
_cell.angle_gamma   90.00
#
_symmetry.space_group_name_H-M   'P 1'
#
loop_
_entity.id
_entity.type
_entity.pdbx_description
1 polymer ?
#
loop_
_entity_poly.entity_id
_entity_poly.type
_entity_poly.pdbx_seq_one_letter_code
_entity_poly.pdbx_strand_id
1 'polypeptide(L)'
;THLREPGREDAETVATGSLAAARGGFTAISPMANTFPVADTAGVVEQVHSLGIETGLCDVFPIGAVTQGLNGEKLSEIVAMHNSKANVNIFSDDGKCVSDPLLMRRALEYVKTFDGVIAQHAQDPRLTINAQMNEGEVSSKLGLTGWPAVAEEAIIARDILLAEHVGSRLHICHLSTAGGVELIRNAKRRG
;
A
#
# COMPACT_ATOMS: atom_id res chain seq x y z
N THR A 1 1.99 7.40 -4.25
CA THR A 1 1.84 8.80 -3.75
C THR A 1 0.68 8.91 -2.78
N HIS A 2 0.57 10.07 -2.07
CA HIS A 2 -0.55 10.39 -1.18
C HIS A 2 -1.18 11.70 -1.61
N LEU A 3 -2.27 11.64 -2.37
CA LEU A 3 -2.96 12.84 -2.87
C LEU A 3 -3.98 13.45 -1.89
N ARG A 4 -4.23 12.86 -0.75
CA ARG A 4 -5.08 13.37 0.33
C ARG A 4 -6.50 13.83 -0.05
N GLU A 5 -6.88 13.84 -1.29
CA GLU A 5 -8.20 14.14 -1.81
C GLU A 5 -8.89 12.84 -2.27
N PRO A 6 -10.12 12.59 -1.76
CA PRO A 6 -10.94 13.44 -0.88
C PRO A 6 -10.51 13.46 0.58
N GLY A 7 -10.86 14.55 1.29
CA GLY A 7 -10.91 14.65 2.74
C GLY A 7 -9.79 15.43 3.42
N ARG A 8 -8.67 15.71 2.76
CA ARG A 8 -7.56 16.53 3.27
C ARG A 8 -6.97 17.39 2.13
N GLU A 9 -7.83 18.08 1.44
CA GLU A 9 -7.51 18.99 0.34
C GLU A 9 -6.61 20.16 0.76
N ASP A 10 -6.61 20.45 2.07
CA ASP A 10 -5.69 21.40 2.69
C ASP A 10 -4.22 20.98 2.61
N ALA A 11 -3.96 19.68 2.57
CA ALA A 11 -2.61 19.12 2.52
C ALA A 11 -2.15 18.85 1.09
N GLU A 12 -2.97 18.19 0.26
CA GLU A 12 -2.67 17.87 -1.14
C GLU A 12 -3.95 17.56 -1.89
N THR A 13 -4.09 18.10 -3.11
CA THR A 13 -5.18 17.76 -4.02
C THR A 13 -4.69 16.84 -5.14
N VAL A 14 -5.63 16.24 -5.89
CA VAL A 14 -5.27 15.50 -7.12
C VAL A 14 -4.57 16.45 -8.11
N ALA A 15 -5.04 17.69 -8.21
CA ALA A 15 -4.46 18.68 -9.11
C ALA A 15 -3.03 19.09 -8.73
N THR A 16 -2.79 19.40 -7.44
CA THR A 16 -1.43 19.84 -6.99
C THR A 16 -0.43 18.70 -7.05
N GLY A 17 -0.82 17.49 -6.64
CA GLY A 17 0.03 16.31 -6.71
C GLY A 17 0.32 15.88 -8.15
N SER A 18 -0.67 15.94 -9.05
CA SER A 18 -0.47 15.68 -10.49
C SER A 18 0.47 16.70 -11.13
N LEU A 19 0.36 17.98 -10.75
CA LEU A 19 1.28 19.03 -11.21
C LEU A 19 2.72 18.76 -10.73
N ALA A 20 2.89 18.39 -9.47
CA ALA A 20 4.19 18.04 -8.93
C ALA A 20 4.80 16.82 -9.66
N ALA A 21 3.98 15.79 -9.91
CA ALA A 21 4.38 14.60 -10.65
C ALA A 21 4.83 14.94 -12.07
N ALA A 22 4.02 15.68 -12.82
CA ALA A 22 4.35 16.09 -14.19
C ALA A 22 5.64 16.92 -14.25
N ARG A 23 5.84 17.85 -13.32
CA ARG A 23 7.09 18.63 -13.21
C ARG A 23 8.30 17.77 -12.84
N GLY A 24 8.08 16.69 -12.09
CA GLY A 24 9.09 15.68 -11.77
C GLY A 24 9.36 14.68 -12.90
N GLY A 25 8.66 14.77 -14.04
CA GLY A 25 8.81 13.88 -15.18
C GLY A 25 8.02 12.59 -15.09
N PHE A 26 7.07 12.47 -14.15
CA PHE A 26 6.17 11.32 -14.05
C PHE A 26 5.00 11.47 -15.00
N THR A 27 4.75 10.44 -15.81
CA THR A 27 3.61 10.37 -16.72
C THR A 27 2.38 9.73 -16.10
N ALA A 28 2.56 8.99 -14.99
CA ALA A 28 1.51 8.35 -14.24
C ALA A 28 1.84 8.29 -12.76
N ILE A 29 0.80 8.35 -11.91
CA ILE A 29 0.90 8.19 -10.46
C ILE A 29 -0.22 7.29 -9.95
N SER A 30 0.06 6.59 -8.84
CA SER A 30 -0.93 5.77 -8.15
C SER A 30 -1.08 6.26 -6.71
N PRO A 31 -2.15 7.02 -6.40
CA PRO A 31 -2.41 7.50 -5.05
C PRO A 31 -2.91 6.38 -4.14
N MET A 32 -2.41 6.36 -2.90
CA MET A 32 -2.78 5.40 -1.87
C MET A 32 -4.20 5.62 -1.36
N ALA A 33 -4.76 4.55 -0.78
CA ALA A 33 -6.16 4.47 -0.38
C ALA A 33 -6.52 5.26 0.91
N ASN A 34 -5.54 5.83 1.60
CA ASN A 34 -5.71 6.52 2.88
C ASN A 34 -6.26 7.95 2.76
N THR A 35 -7.34 8.08 2.04
CA THR A 35 -8.18 9.27 1.90
C THR A 35 -9.30 9.29 2.94
N PHE A 36 -10.15 10.32 2.95
CA PHE A 36 -11.34 10.37 3.79
C PHE A 36 -12.55 10.85 2.97
N PRO A 37 -13.53 9.98 2.70
CA PRO A 37 -13.54 8.57 3.08
C PRO A 37 -12.40 7.75 2.46
N VAL A 38 -12.08 6.61 3.08
CA VAL A 38 -11.07 5.67 2.56
C VAL A 38 -11.49 5.16 1.18
N ALA A 39 -10.53 4.97 0.30
CA ALA A 39 -10.76 4.42 -1.05
C ALA A 39 -10.98 2.89 -0.99
N ASP A 40 -12.02 2.44 -0.30
CA ASP A 40 -12.39 1.05 -0.09
C ASP A 40 -13.67 0.61 -0.83
N THR A 41 -14.26 1.52 -1.62
CA THR A 41 -15.44 1.31 -2.46
C THR A 41 -15.23 1.84 -3.87
N ALA A 42 -16.03 1.35 -4.82
CA ALA A 42 -15.99 1.81 -6.21
C ALA A 42 -16.19 3.32 -6.35
N GLY A 43 -17.11 3.93 -5.57
CA GLY A 43 -17.42 5.34 -5.68
C GLY A 43 -16.23 6.26 -5.36
N VAL A 44 -15.44 5.93 -4.34
CA VAL A 44 -14.28 6.75 -3.95
C VAL A 44 -13.15 6.62 -4.97
N VAL A 45 -12.83 5.42 -5.45
CA VAL A 45 -11.78 5.25 -6.47
C VAL A 45 -12.18 5.90 -7.80
N GLU A 46 -13.45 5.86 -8.17
CA GLU A 46 -13.96 6.56 -9.37
C GLU A 46 -13.86 8.08 -9.24
N GLN A 47 -14.12 8.63 -8.06
CA GLN A 47 -13.95 10.06 -7.79
C GLN A 47 -12.50 10.49 -8.00
N VAL A 48 -11.54 9.79 -7.38
CA VAL A 48 -10.10 10.09 -7.53
C VAL A 48 -9.65 9.98 -8.99
N HIS A 49 -10.10 8.93 -9.67
CA HIS A 49 -9.79 8.72 -11.10
C HIS A 49 -10.35 9.86 -11.98
N SER A 50 -11.60 10.27 -11.75
CA SER A 50 -12.24 11.35 -12.49
C SER A 50 -11.53 12.69 -12.30
N LEU A 51 -11.15 13.03 -11.07
CA LEU A 51 -10.33 14.21 -10.77
C LEU A 51 -8.98 14.18 -11.50
N GLY A 52 -8.36 13.01 -11.60
CA GLY A 52 -7.15 12.82 -12.39
C GLY A 52 -7.34 13.13 -13.87
N ILE A 53 -8.43 12.63 -14.46
CA ILE A 53 -8.80 12.91 -15.87
C ILE A 53 -9.05 14.41 -16.08
N GLU A 54 -9.82 15.05 -15.19
CA GLU A 54 -10.11 16.48 -15.26
C GLU A 54 -8.84 17.35 -15.17
N THR A 55 -7.87 16.92 -14.36
CA THR A 55 -6.59 17.62 -14.23
C THR A 55 -5.76 17.52 -15.51
N GLY A 56 -5.71 16.37 -16.16
CA GLY A 56 -5.07 16.14 -17.47
C GLY A 56 -3.55 16.37 -17.51
N LEU A 57 -2.85 16.34 -16.36
CA LEU A 57 -1.40 16.58 -16.26
C LEU A 57 -0.58 15.30 -16.30
N CYS A 58 -1.07 14.24 -15.72
CA CYS A 58 -0.55 12.87 -15.79
C CYS A 58 -1.68 11.89 -15.56
N ASP A 59 -1.46 10.61 -15.89
CA ASP A 59 -2.45 9.58 -15.59
C ASP A 59 -2.52 9.32 -14.08
N VAL A 60 -3.74 9.19 -13.54
CA VAL A 60 -3.99 8.90 -12.13
C VAL A 60 -4.72 7.57 -12.00
N PHE A 61 -4.01 6.56 -11.49
CA PHE A 61 -4.53 5.21 -11.25
C PHE A 61 -4.69 4.97 -9.74
N PRO A 62 -5.88 5.17 -9.15
CA PRO A 62 -6.06 5.03 -7.72
C PRO A 62 -5.76 3.60 -7.24
N ILE A 63 -5.14 3.49 -6.08
CA ILE A 63 -4.98 2.25 -5.34
C ILE A 63 -6.20 2.08 -4.45
N GLY A 64 -6.83 0.89 -4.49
CA GLY A 64 -7.92 0.55 -3.58
C GLY A 64 -7.40 0.04 -2.23
N ALA A 65 -8.16 0.24 -1.15
CA ALA A 65 -7.85 -0.37 0.12
C ALA A 65 -7.99 -1.90 0.05
N VAL A 66 -7.16 -2.63 0.78
CA VAL A 66 -7.33 -4.08 0.97
C VAL A 66 -8.46 -4.35 1.96
N THR A 67 -8.53 -3.54 3.04
CA THR A 67 -9.52 -3.73 4.10
C THR A 67 -10.43 -2.51 4.26
N GLN A 68 -11.67 -2.77 4.69
CA GLN A 68 -12.66 -1.73 4.95
C GLN A 68 -12.13 -0.75 6.00
N GLY A 69 -12.13 0.56 5.66
CA GLY A 69 -11.64 1.62 6.54
C GLY A 69 -10.17 1.49 6.93
N LEU A 70 -9.37 0.65 6.25
CA LEU A 70 -7.98 0.32 6.62
C LEU A 70 -7.88 -0.25 8.05
N ASN A 71 -8.88 -1.03 8.48
CA ASN A 71 -8.95 -1.53 9.86
C ASN A 71 -8.32 -2.91 10.06
N GLY A 72 -7.97 -3.61 8.96
CA GLY A 72 -7.36 -4.95 9.05
C GLY A 72 -8.32 -6.06 9.53
N GLU A 73 -9.64 -5.84 9.46
CA GLU A 73 -10.65 -6.77 10.00
C GLU A 73 -11.45 -7.48 8.91
N LYS A 74 -11.79 -6.78 7.84
CA LYS A 74 -12.61 -7.28 6.74
C LYS A 74 -12.08 -6.78 5.41
N LEU A 75 -12.15 -7.60 4.36
CA LEU A 75 -11.82 -7.16 3.01
C LEU A 75 -12.75 -6.04 2.54
N SER A 76 -12.20 -5.12 1.77
CA SER A 76 -12.92 -4.08 1.06
C SER A 76 -13.69 -4.64 -0.15
N GLU A 77 -14.31 -3.76 -0.92
CA GLU A 77 -15.02 -4.13 -2.15
C GLU A 77 -14.04 -4.30 -3.35
N ILE A 78 -13.03 -5.16 -3.19
CA ILE A 78 -11.92 -5.35 -4.14
C ILE A 78 -12.41 -5.55 -5.57
N VAL A 79 -13.33 -6.49 -5.79
CA VAL A 79 -13.85 -6.80 -7.15
C VAL A 79 -14.71 -5.67 -7.71
N ALA A 80 -15.49 -4.98 -6.86
CA ALA A 80 -16.28 -3.84 -7.29
C ALA A 80 -15.37 -2.67 -7.74
N MET A 81 -14.30 -2.40 -7.01
CA MET A 81 -13.30 -1.40 -7.39
C MET A 81 -12.57 -1.78 -8.68
N HIS A 82 -12.22 -3.07 -8.87
CA HIS A 82 -11.64 -3.54 -10.12
C HIS A 82 -12.59 -3.33 -11.30
N ASN A 83 -13.86 -3.69 -11.16
CA ASN A 83 -14.87 -3.56 -12.22
C ASN A 83 -15.40 -2.14 -12.41
N SER A 84 -14.95 -1.18 -11.60
CA SER A 84 -15.33 0.22 -11.71
C SER A 84 -14.67 0.92 -12.91
N LYS A 85 -15.09 2.16 -13.21
CA LYS A 85 -14.44 2.98 -14.25
C LYS A 85 -12.96 3.28 -13.93
N ALA A 86 -12.58 3.26 -12.65
CA ALA A 86 -11.18 3.43 -12.23
C ALA A 86 -10.31 2.20 -12.54
N ASN A 87 -10.90 1.04 -12.83
CA ASN A 87 -10.22 -0.21 -13.16
C ASN A 87 -9.04 -0.52 -12.22
N VAL A 88 -9.32 -0.54 -10.92
CA VAL A 88 -8.29 -0.71 -9.89
C VAL A 88 -7.63 -2.08 -9.98
N ASN A 89 -6.31 -2.10 -10.08
CA ASN A 89 -5.51 -3.33 -10.17
C ASN A 89 -4.48 -3.48 -9.04
N ILE A 90 -4.31 -2.44 -8.21
CA ILE A 90 -3.39 -2.43 -7.07
C ILE A 90 -4.19 -2.12 -5.81
N PHE A 91 -3.95 -2.88 -4.75
CA PHE A 91 -4.64 -2.72 -3.47
C PHE A 91 -3.63 -2.64 -2.33
N SER A 92 -3.83 -1.69 -1.42
CA SER A 92 -2.93 -1.42 -0.31
C SER A 92 -3.66 -0.78 0.86
N ASP A 93 -3.28 -1.15 2.07
CA ASP A 93 -3.66 -0.44 3.29
C ASP A 93 -2.57 0.56 3.73
N ASP A 94 -1.72 1.01 2.82
CA ASP A 94 -0.54 1.81 3.12
C ASP A 94 -0.79 2.93 4.14
N GLY A 95 0.19 3.09 5.02
CA GLY A 95 0.12 3.72 6.31
C GLY A 95 -0.24 2.73 7.42
N LYS A 96 -0.78 1.54 7.07
CA LYS A 96 -1.04 0.41 7.95
C LYS A 96 -0.65 -0.90 7.27
N CYS A 97 -0.35 -1.92 8.09
CA CYS A 97 -0.03 -3.26 7.63
C CYS A 97 -1.28 -4.15 7.63
N VAL A 98 -1.50 -4.91 6.58
CA VAL A 98 -2.41 -6.06 6.63
C VAL A 98 -1.71 -7.16 7.44
N SER A 99 -1.87 -7.11 8.77
CA SER A 99 -1.10 -7.96 9.69
C SER A 99 -1.71 -9.34 9.92
N ASP A 100 -3.02 -9.52 9.69
CA ASP A 100 -3.68 -10.82 9.78
C ASP A 100 -3.32 -11.71 8.58
N PRO A 101 -2.72 -12.90 8.81
CA PRO A 101 -2.27 -13.76 7.71
C PRO A 101 -3.43 -14.39 6.93
N LEU A 102 -4.57 -14.64 7.56
CA LEU A 102 -5.74 -15.19 6.86
C LEU A 102 -6.34 -14.13 5.93
N LEU A 103 -6.46 -12.91 6.42
CA LEU A 103 -6.99 -11.79 5.65
C LEU A 103 -6.08 -11.49 4.44
N MET A 104 -4.75 -11.45 4.64
CA MET A 104 -3.77 -11.29 3.56
C MET A 104 -3.90 -12.42 2.53
N ARG A 105 -3.97 -13.68 2.98
CA ARG A 105 -4.17 -14.80 2.06
C ARG A 105 -5.44 -14.63 1.23
N ARG A 106 -6.56 -14.25 1.85
CA ARG A 106 -7.82 -14.02 1.13
C ARG A 106 -7.73 -12.87 0.14
N ALA A 107 -7.06 -11.77 0.50
CA ALA A 107 -6.80 -10.67 -0.41
C ALA A 107 -6.01 -11.13 -1.66
N LEU A 108 -4.94 -11.90 -1.46
CA LEU A 108 -4.15 -12.48 -2.55
C LEU A 108 -4.97 -13.42 -3.45
N GLU A 109 -5.84 -14.26 -2.86
CA GLU A 109 -6.75 -15.14 -3.60
C GLU A 109 -7.73 -14.33 -4.47
N TYR A 110 -8.27 -13.21 -3.94
CA TYR A 110 -9.19 -12.34 -4.68
C TYR A 110 -8.51 -11.65 -5.84
N VAL A 111 -7.38 -10.97 -5.61
CA VAL A 111 -6.71 -10.21 -6.67
C VAL A 111 -6.13 -11.11 -7.77
N LYS A 112 -5.81 -12.37 -7.46
CA LYS A 112 -5.38 -13.35 -8.45
C LYS A 112 -6.39 -13.56 -9.57
N THR A 113 -7.68 -13.44 -9.29
CA THR A 113 -8.75 -13.70 -10.28
C THR A 113 -8.73 -12.74 -11.47
N PHE A 114 -8.08 -11.59 -11.34
CA PHE A 114 -7.94 -10.57 -12.38
C PHE A 114 -6.48 -10.07 -12.55
N ASP A 115 -5.50 -10.88 -12.11
CA ASP A 115 -4.06 -10.55 -12.16
C ASP A 115 -3.69 -9.25 -11.43
N GLY A 116 -4.43 -8.88 -10.39
CA GLY A 116 -4.15 -7.74 -9.55
C GLY A 116 -2.94 -7.93 -8.64
N VAL A 117 -2.59 -6.87 -7.90
CA VAL A 117 -1.42 -6.83 -7.02
C VAL A 117 -1.83 -6.37 -5.62
N ILE A 118 -1.38 -7.07 -4.59
CA ILE A 118 -1.37 -6.51 -3.22
C ILE A 118 -0.04 -5.78 -3.01
N ALA A 119 -0.12 -4.50 -2.64
CA ALA A 119 1.02 -3.68 -2.29
C ALA A 119 1.07 -3.50 -0.76
N GLN A 120 2.01 -4.17 -0.11
CA GLN A 120 2.07 -4.24 1.35
C GLN A 120 2.96 -3.17 1.94
N HIS A 121 2.42 -2.43 2.91
CA HIS A 121 3.17 -1.68 3.91
C HIS A 121 3.69 -2.65 4.97
N ALA A 122 4.91 -3.15 4.78
CA ALA A 122 5.45 -4.24 5.60
C ALA A 122 5.93 -3.71 6.97
N GLN A 123 5.04 -3.77 7.95
CA GLN A 123 5.30 -3.32 9.31
C GLN A 123 4.49 -4.16 10.30
N ASP A 124 5.15 -4.96 11.14
CA ASP A 124 4.44 -5.58 12.25
C ASP A 124 4.02 -4.51 13.27
N PRO A 125 2.71 -4.27 13.47
CA PRO A 125 2.23 -3.17 14.31
C PRO A 125 2.53 -3.38 15.80
N ARG A 126 2.78 -4.61 16.23
CA ARG A 126 3.10 -4.91 17.62
C ARG A 126 4.58 -4.71 17.94
N LEU A 127 5.45 -4.94 16.95
CA LEU A 127 6.90 -4.71 17.11
C LEU A 127 7.27 -3.23 16.97
N THR A 128 6.36 -2.39 16.49
CA THR A 128 6.63 -0.96 16.25
C THR A 128 5.83 -0.02 17.17
N ILE A 129 5.25 -0.55 18.26
CA ILE A 129 4.49 0.26 19.23
C ILE A 129 5.38 1.36 19.79
N ASN A 130 4.95 2.63 19.65
CA ASN A 130 5.67 3.81 20.12
C ASN A 130 7.10 3.96 19.57
N ALA A 131 7.44 3.28 18.48
CA ALA A 131 8.73 3.43 17.84
C ALA A 131 8.88 4.83 17.22
N GLN A 132 10.05 5.45 17.46
CA GLN A 132 10.31 6.84 17.07
C GLN A 132 11.45 6.97 16.06
N MET A 133 12.32 5.97 15.98
CA MET A 133 13.45 5.95 15.06
C MET A 133 13.93 4.51 14.86
N ASN A 134 14.84 4.30 13.93
CA ASN A 134 15.45 2.99 13.72
C ASN A 134 16.11 2.46 15.02
N GLU A 135 15.88 1.19 15.33
CA GLU A 135 16.51 0.53 16.48
C GLU A 135 18.02 0.38 16.26
N GLY A 136 18.81 0.81 17.23
CA GLY A 136 20.25 0.71 17.17
C GLY A 136 20.97 1.48 18.28
N GLU A 137 22.26 1.71 18.11
CA GLU A 137 23.09 2.41 19.07
C GLU A 137 22.59 3.82 19.38
N VAL A 138 22.09 4.54 18.35
CA VAL A 138 21.62 5.93 18.51
C VAL A 138 20.32 5.97 19.29
N SER A 139 19.33 5.12 18.96
CA SER A 139 18.07 5.04 19.70
C SER A 139 18.31 4.69 21.17
N SER A 140 19.22 3.76 21.44
CA SER A 140 19.60 3.37 22.81
C SER A 140 20.26 4.52 23.57
N LYS A 141 21.18 5.26 22.95
CA LYS A 141 21.83 6.44 23.57
C LYS A 141 20.86 7.56 23.89
N LEU A 142 19.83 7.75 23.04
CA LEU A 142 18.83 8.78 23.21
C LEU A 142 17.68 8.36 24.14
N GLY A 143 17.61 7.08 24.53
CA GLY A 143 16.49 6.54 25.33
C GLY A 143 15.16 6.53 24.56
N LEU A 144 15.21 6.45 23.21
CA LEU A 144 14.04 6.42 22.36
C LEU A 144 13.70 4.99 21.96
N THR A 145 12.39 4.71 21.90
CA THR A 145 11.90 3.41 21.43
C THR A 145 12.32 3.19 19.98
N GLY A 146 13.04 2.09 19.74
CA GLY A 146 13.53 1.73 18.42
C GLY A 146 12.49 1.02 17.56
N TRP A 147 12.62 1.17 16.26
CA TRP A 147 11.88 0.41 15.24
C TRP A 147 12.82 -0.69 14.73
N PRO A 148 12.59 -1.96 15.12
CA PRO A 148 13.50 -3.04 14.76
C PRO A 148 13.33 -3.46 13.29
N ALA A 149 14.43 -3.76 12.61
CA ALA A 149 14.41 -4.24 11.22
C ALA A 149 13.50 -5.47 11.03
N VAL A 150 13.46 -6.36 12.01
CA VAL A 150 12.63 -7.57 11.98
C VAL A 150 11.12 -7.27 11.87
N ALA A 151 10.67 -6.07 12.24
CA ALA A 151 9.27 -5.69 12.08
C ALA A 151 8.85 -5.60 10.61
N GLU A 152 9.74 -5.21 9.73
CA GLU A 152 9.55 -5.25 8.28
C GLU A 152 9.80 -6.67 7.73
N GLU A 153 10.91 -7.27 8.10
CA GLU A 153 11.39 -8.55 7.56
C GLU A 153 10.42 -9.71 7.83
N ALA A 154 9.83 -9.77 9.02
CA ALA A 154 8.86 -10.82 9.37
C ALA A 154 7.59 -10.75 8.52
N ILE A 155 7.08 -9.55 8.26
CA ILE A 155 5.94 -9.35 7.38
C ILE A 155 6.29 -9.71 5.94
N ILE A 156 7.43 -9.26 5.43
CA ILE A 156 7.90 -9.61 4.08
C ILE A 156 8.02 -11.13 3.92
N ALA A 157 8.66 -11.82 4.86
CA ALA A 157 8.84 -13.27 4.79
C ALA A 157 7.50 -14.01 4.77
N ARG A 158 6.56 -13.61 5.65
CA ARG A 158 5.20 -14.15 5.70
C ARG A 158 4.48 -13.97 4.34
N ASP A 159 4.50 -12.75 3.82
CA ASP A 159 3.74 -12.40 2.63
C ASP A 159 4.29 -13.05 1.37
N ILE A 160 5.60 -13.21 1.26
CA ILE A 160 6.24 -14.00 0.19
C ILE A 160 5.72 -15.44 0.22
N LEU A 161 5.71 -16.10 1.40
CA LEU A 161 5.21 -17.47 1.52
C LEU A 161 3.73 -17.58 1.13
N LEU A 162 2.91 -16.61 1.51
CA LEU A 162 1.49 -16.58 1.15
C LEU A 162 1.30 -16.35 -0.36
N ALA A 163 2.04 -15.41 -0.94
CA ALA A 163 1.98 -15.12 -2.37
C ALA A 163 2.42 -16.32 -3.21
N GLU A 164 3.51 -17.00 -2.84
CA GLU A 164 3.97 -18.24 -3.49
C GLU A 164 2.92 -19.35 -3.38
N HIS A 165 2.34 -19.56 -2.19
CA HIS A 165 1.31 -20.57 -1.97
C HIS A 165 0.05 -20.33 -2.83
N VAL A 166 -0.39 -19.08 -2.92
CA VAL A 166 -1.56 -18.69 -3.74
C VAL A 166 -1.22 -18.63 -5.22
N GLY A 167 0.02 -18.32 -5.57
CA GLY A 167 0.45 -17.99 -6.93
C GLY A 167 -0.11 -16.65 -7.38
N SER A 168 0.00 -15.62 -6.53
CA SER A 168 -0.52 -14.27 -6.74
C SER A 168 0.62 -13.25 -6.72
N ARG A 169 0.36 -12.07 -7.25
CA ARG A 169 1.34 -10.97 -7.31
C ARG A 169 1.38 -10.19 -6.00
N LEU A 170 2.58 -9.93 -5.52
CA LEU A 170 2.87 -9.16 -4.33
C LEU A 170 3.88 -8.06 -4.65
N HIS A 171 3.62 -6.86 -4.18
CA HIS A 171 4.56 -5.74 -4.18
C HIS A 171 4.88 -5.33 -2.74
N ILE A 172 6.14 -5.19 -2.40
CA ILE A 172 6.56 -4.63 -1.11
C ILE A 172 6.83 -3.14 -1.30
N CYS A 173 6.06 -2.32 -0.61
CA CYS A 173 6.25 -0.86 -0.62
C CYS A 173 7.51 -0.48 0.16
N HIS A 174 8.13 0.66 -0.18
CA HIS A 174 9.18 1.36 0.55
C HIS A 174 10.10 0.45 1.41
N LEU A 175 10.69 -0.58 0.79
CA LEU A 175 11.62 -1.52 1.38
C LEU A 175 12.80 -0.82 2.05
N SER A 176 13.00 -1.04 3.35
CA SER A 176 13.93 -0.27 4.18
C SER A 176 15.10 -1.08 4.75
N THR A 177 14.98 -2.42 4.83
CA THR A 177 15.95 -3.27 5.54
C THR A 177 16.80 -4.12 4.61
N ALA A 178 18.03 -4.38 5.01
CA ALA A 178 18.94 -5.24 4.27
C ALA A 178 18.42 -6.70 4.20
N GLY A 179 17.87 -7.22 5.30
CA GLY A 179 17.27 -8.54 5.34
C GLY A 179 16.04 -8.65 4.44
N GLY A 180 15.21 -7.60 4.38
CA GLY A 180 14.09 -7.50 3.45
C GLY A 180 14.55 -7.58 1.98
N VAL A 181 15.64 -6.90 1.62
CA VAL A 181 16.25 -7.00 0.28
C VAL A 181 16.63 -8.44 -0.05
N GLU A 182 17.26 -9.17 0.89
CA GLU A 182 17.66 -10.56 0.65
C GLU A 182 16.44 -11.49 0.51
N LEU A 183 15.40 -11.29 1.33
CA LEU A 183 14.15 -12.05 1.22
C LEU A 183 13.53 -11.89 -0.17
N ILE A 184 13.40 -10.66 -0.64
CA ILE A 184 12.84 -10.36 -1.97
C ILE A 184 13.73 -10.88 -3.10
N ARG A 185 15.06 -10.69 -2.99
CA ARG A 185 16.02 -11.22 -3.98
C ARG A 185 15.87 -12.73 -4.13
N ASN A 186 15.76 -13.46 -3.03
CA ASN A 186 15.57 -14.90 -3.04
C ASN A 186 14.20 -15.30 -3.58
N ALA A 187 13.13 -14.58 -3.27
CA ALA A 187 11.80 -14.81 -3.84
C ALA A 187 11.81 -14.63 -5.36
N LYS A 188 12.40 -13.53 -5.87
CA LYS A 188 12.51 -13.28 -7.32
C LYS A 188 13.32 -14.34 -8.08
N ARG A 189 14.27 -15.03 -7.43
CA ARG A 189 15.01 -16.14 -8.06
C ARG A 189 14.19 -17.42 -8.19
N ARG A 190 13.16 -17.55 -7.37
CA ARG A 190 12.25 -18.73 -7.41
C ARG A 190 11.07 -18.56 -8.38
N GLY A 191 10.85 -17.38 -8.91
CA GLY A 191 9.73 -17.00 -9.78
C GLY A 191 8.74 -16.16 -9.03
#